data_02bf9beb1627e25d28d64c0d52ff3c90
#
_entry.id   02bf9beb1627e25d28d64c0d52ff3c90
#
_cell.length_a   1.000
_cell.length_b   1.000
_cell.length_c   1.000
_cell.angle_alpha   90.00
_cell.angle_beta   90.00
_cell.angle_gamma   90.00
#
_symmetry.space_group_name_H-M   'P 1'
#
loop_
_entity.id
_entity.type
_entity.pdbx_description
1 polymer ?
#
loop_
_entity_poly.entity_id
_entity_poly.type
_entity_poly.pdbx_seq_one_letter_code
_entity_poly.pdbx_strand_id
1 'polypeptide(L)'
;EEPLQVVVRCIEDLMATGVNTSSSLEKYKVLPQAIAADAADLIISVSTANYPDPAVTHNGTVVLGGNFFIHDGNPDSHTDPEHNLIDDRVGTFIASNVAPAVFSLAETVNARLHCYPGGACKLVPPPNFPAPQLVCEGASTFTAVGSVNVTDYGSYDTIDSQALKEFAVAAPEGYTANSIETTHGVVKISTSGEPILFLSPITDRLNHFNEDVTDTQNYVSAFNGGLALGELLCALAEYGGERQI
;
A
#
# COMPACT_ATOMS: atom_id res chain seq x y z
N GLU A 1 -12.49 -21.95 18.98
CA GLU A 1 -12.07 -20.84 18.09
C GLU A 1 -10.77 -21.25 17.43
N GLU A 2 -10.73 -21.23 16.11
CA GLU A 2 -9.46 -21.40 15.40
C GLU A 2 -8.65 -20.10 15.54
N PRO A 3 -7.37 -20.18 15.90
CA PRO A 3 -6.54 -19.00 16.03
C PRO A 3 -6.31 -18.36 14.65
N LEU A 4 -6.23 -17.03 14.58
CA LEU A 4 -5.80 -16.34 13.38
C LEU A 4 -4.39 -16.81 12.99
N GLN A 5 -4.27 -17.39 11.81
CA GLN A 5 -2.96 -17.77 11.25
C GLN A 5 -2.44 -16.62 10.40
N VAL A 6 -1.21 -16.20 10.66
CA VAL A 6 -0.54 -15.13 9.90
C VAL A 6 0.70 -15.69 9.24
N VAL A 7 0.76 -15.57 7.91
CA VAL A 7 1.96 -15.85 7.11
C VAL A 7 2.55 -14.53 6.67
N VAL A 8 3.82 -14.30 6.98
CA VAL A 8 4.55 -13.09 6.58
C VAL A 8 5.50 -13.44 5.45
N ARG A 9 5.43 -12.68 4.36
CA ARG A 9 6.33 -12.81 3.21
C ARG A 9 7.04 -11.47 2.96
N CYS A 10 8.36 -11.50 2.85
CA CYS A 10 9.11 -10.42 2.23
C CYS A 10 9.15 -10.68 0.73
N ILE A 11 8.68 -9.73 -0.07
CA ILE A 11 8.62 -9.91 -1.53
C ILE A 11 10.03 -10.08 -2.10
N GLU A 12 10.99 -9.35 -1.57
CA GLU A 12 12.40 -9.46 -2.01
C GLU A 12 12.99 -10.85 -1.77
N ASP A 13 12.57 -11.54 -0.71
CA ASP A 13 13.01 -12.91 -0.42
C ASP A 13 12.42 -13.95 -1.40
N LEU A 14 11.32 -13.61 -2.08
CA LEU A 14 10.72 -14.45 -3.11
C LEU A 14 11.41 -14.30 -4.48
N MET A 15 12.08 -13.19 -4.69
CA MET A 15 12.68 -12.84 -5.98
C MET A 15 14.05 -13.52 -6.17
N ALA A 16 14.46 -13.69 -7.42
CA ALA A 16 15.76 -14.26 -7.73
C ALA A 16 16.89 -13.30 -7.31
N THR A 17 18.01 -13.86 -6.87
CA THR A 17 19.20 -13.07 -6.50
C THR A 17 19.71 -12.27 -7.70
N GLY A 18 19.94 -10.99 -7.50
CA GLY A 18 20.52 -10.08 -8.50
C GLY A 18 19.53 -9.45 -9.46
N VAL A 19 18.21 -9.69 -9.30
CA VAL A 19 17.18 -8.94 -10.03
C VAL A 19 16.91 -7.59 -9.37
N ASN A 20 16.30 -6.67 -10.12
CA ASN A 20 15.87 -5.40 -9.59
C ASN A 20 14.61 -5.58 -8.72
N THR A 21 14.74 -5.44 -7.41
CA THR A 21 13.66 -5.63 -6.46
C THR A 21 12.58 -4.53 -6.53
N SER A 22 12.86 -3.40 -7.17
CA SER A 22 11.86 -2.37 -7.45
C SER A 22 10.98 -2.71 -8.67
N SER A 23 11.38 -3.66 -9.52
CA SER A 23 10.65 -4.02 -10.73
C SER A 23 9.33 -4.71 -10.43
N SER A 24 8.23 -4.13 -10.89
CA SER A 24 6.90 -4.74 -10.79
C SER A 24 6.81 -6.05 -11.59
N LEU A 25 7.48 -6.13 -12.73
CA LEU A 25 7.53 -7.35 -13.53
C LEU A 25 8.20 -8.50 -12.77
N GLU A 26 9.35 -8.24 -12.13
CA GLU A 26 10.05 -9.28 -11.35
C GLU A 26 9.22 -9.70 -10.12
N LYS A 27 8.52 -8.78 -9.46
CA LYS A 27 7.56 -9.09 -8.40
C LYS A 27 6.43 -9.97 -8.95
N TYR A 28 5.86 -9.62 -10.09
CA TYR A 28 4.75 -10.36 -10.70
C TYR A 28 5.12 -11.78 -11.12
N LYS A 29 6.37 -12.04 -11.46
CA LYS A 29 6.85 -13.41 -11.79
C LYS A 29 6.75 -14.38 -10.61
N VAL A 30 6.79 -13.90 -9.38
CA VAL A 30 6.85 -14.73 -8.17
C VAL A 30 5.58 -14.66 -7.30
N LEU A 31 4.89 -13.53 -7.28
CA LEU A 31 3.74 -13.29 -6.40
C LEU A 31 2.54 -14.21 -6.66
N PRO A 32 2.09 -14.47 -7.90
CA PRO A 32 0.93 -15.34 -8.13
C PRO A 32 1.12 -16.74 -7.54
N GLN A 33 2.33 -17.30 -7.67
CA GLN A 33 2.63 -18.63 -7.13
C GLN A 33 2.70 -18.61 -5.60
N ALA A 34 3.29 -17.59 -5.00
CA ALA A 34 3.38 -17.46 -3.55
C ALA A 34 1.99 -17.29 -2.91
N ILE A 35 1.16 -16.42 -3.49
CA ILE A 35 -0.22 -16.19 -3.04
C ILE A 35 -1.04 -17.48 -3.13
N ALA A 36 -0.98 -18.18 -4.25
CA ALA A 36 -1.70 -19.44 -4.44
C ALA A 36 -1.23 -20.53 -3.45
N ALA A 37 0.06 -20.56 -3.11
CA ALA A 37 0.60 -21.54 -2.16
C ALA A 37 0.16 -21.25 -0.71
N ASP A 38 -0.01 -19.99 -0.33
CA ASP A 38 -0.44 -19.60 1.01
C ASP A 38 -1.96 -19.74 1.20
N ALA A 39 -2.74 -19.69 0.12
CA ALA A 39 -4.20 -19.84 0.12
C ALA A 39 -4.90 -18.98 1.19
N ALA A 40 -4.51 -17.72 1.30
CA ALA A 40 -4.97 -16.83 2.35
C ALA A 40 -6.40 -16.32 2.13
N ASP A 41 -7.20 -16.23 3.19
CA ASP A 41 -8.54 -15.66 3.18
C ASP A 41 -8.53 -14.12 3.04
N LEU A 42 -7.44 -13.49 3.46
CA LEU A 42 -7.20 -12.06 3.34
C LEU A 42 -5.70 -11.81 3.16
N ILE A 43 -5.36 -10.96 2.22
CA ILE A 43 -4.00 -10.49 1.98
C ILE A 43 -3.88 -9.06 2.51
N ILE A 44 -2.81 -8.76 3.24
CA ILE A 44 -2.48 -7.40 3.65
C ILE A 44 -1.11 -7.05 3.07
N SER A 45 -1.10 -6.12 2.14
CA SER A 45 0.13 -5.59 1.55
C SER A 45 0.62 -4.37 2.33
N VAL A 46 1.89 -4.36 2.72
CA VAL A 46 2.49 -3.24 3.45
C VAL A 46 3.70 -2.73 2.67
N SER A 47 3.68 -1.45 2.31
CA SER A 47 4.77 -0.79 1.58
C SER A 47 4.78 0.70 1.89
N THR A 48 5.97 1.28 2.03
CA THR A 48 6.13 2.73 2.16
C THR A 48 5.66 3.43 0.89
N ALA A 49 5.12 4.62 1.05
CA ALA A 49 4.43 5.32 -0.02
C ALA A 49 4.68 6.84 -0.01
N ASN A 50 4.45 7.44 -1.16
CA ASN A 50 4.39 8.87 -1.38
C ASN A 50 2.96 9.38 -1.14
N TYR A 51 2.80 10.57 -0.56
CA TYR A 51 1.50 11.24 -0.43
C TYR A 51 1.23 12.13 -1.65
N PRO A 52 0.05 12.04 -2.28
CA PRO A 52 -0.23 12.69 -3.56
C PRO A 52 -0.26 14.22 -3.56
N ASP A 53 -0.49 14.86 -2.41
CA ASP A 53 -0.56 16.32 -2.31
C ASP A 53 0.77 16.91 -1.82
N PRO A 54 1.49 17.68 -2.65
CA PRO A 54 2.78 18.26 -2.27
C PRO A 54 2.66 19.36 -1.19
N ALA A 55 1.47 19.94 -1.02
CA ALA A 55 1.23 21.02 -0.07
C ALA A 55 0.96 20.52 1.36
N VAL A 56 0.67 19.23 1.53
CA VAL A 56 0.24 18.66 2.81
C VAL A 56 1.24 17.64 3.31
N THR A 57 1.69 17.82 4.54
CA THR A 57 2.66 16.94 5.19
C THR A 57 1.96 15.81 5.93
N HIS A 58 2.10 14.59 5.43
CA HIS A 58 1.56 13.36 6.02
C HIS A 58 2.64 12.34 6.39
N ASN A 59 3.90 12.73 6.35
CA ASN A 59 5.02 11.83 6.61
C ASN A 59 4.88 11.12 7.97
N GLY A 60 5.03 9.81 7.98
CA GLY A 60 4.77 8.96 9.15
C GLY A 60 3.32 8.54 9.35
N THR A 61 2.37 9.19 8.68
CA THR A 61 0.96 8.75 8.63
C THR A 61 0.84 7.41 7.93
N VAL A 62 -0.13 6.59 8.33
CA VAL A 62 -0.42 5.31 7.69
C VAL A 62 -1.78 5.38 7.01
N VAL A 63 -1.82 5.08 5.73
CA VAL A 63 -3.06 4.97 4.95
C VAL A 63 -3.48 3.52 4.86
N LEU A 64 -4.72 3.22 5.23
CA LEU A 64 -5.35 1.92 5.07
C LEU A 64 -6.37 1.99 3.93
N GLY A 65 -6.29 1.08 2.99
CA GLY A 65 -7.22 1.05 1.86
C GLY A 65 -7.37 -0.31 1.20
N GLY A 66 -8.16 -0.37 0.12
CA GLY A 66 -8.43 -1.60 -0.63
C GLY A 66 -8.84 -1.37 -2.07
N ASN A 67 -8.84 -0.11 -2.54
CA ASN A 67 -9.05 0.22 -3.95
C ASN A 67 -7.71 0.48 -4.62
N PHE A 68 -7.57 0.13 -5.88
CA PHE A 68 -6.30 0.16 -6.58
C PHE A 68 -6.46 0.81 -7.95
N PHE A 69 -5.49 1.61 -8.34
CA PHE A 69 -5.30 2.04 -9.71
C PHE A 69 -3.96 1.51 -10.21
N ILE A 70 -3.97 0.85 -11.34
CA ILE A 70 -2.76 0.26 -11.91
C ILE A 70 -2.19 1.20 -12.95
N HIS A 71 -0.99 1.70 -12.69
CA HIS A 71 -0.25 2.57 -13.60
C HIS A 71 1.09 1.93 -13.96
N ASP A 72 1.50 2.06 -15.20
CA ASP A 72 2.83 1.69 -15.65
C ASP A 72 3.63 2.95 -15.94
N GLY A 73 4.63 3.21 -15.10
CA GLY A 73 5.51 4.37 -15.26
C GLY A 73 6.59 4.22 -16.32
N ASN A 74 6.71 3.05 -16.98
CA ASN A 74 7.71 2.83 -17.99
C ASN A 74 7.10 2.81 -19.41
N PRO A 75 7.21 3.91 -20.18
CA PRO A 75 6.65 3.99 -21.52
C PRO A 75 7.30 3.01 -22.52
N ASP A 76 8.51 2.51 -22.23
CA ASP A 76 9.21 1.55 -23.08
C ASP A 76 8.81 0.09 -22.78
N SER A 77 8.03 -0.13 -21.72
CA SER A 77 7.60 -1.47 -21.29
C SER A 77 6.71 -2.17 -22.31
N HIS A 78 5.95 -1.42 -23.09
CA HIS A 78 5.04 -1.96 -24.09
C HIS A 78 5.73 -2.68 -25.26
N THR A 79 7.05 -2.56 -25.39
CA THR A 79 7.84 -3.26 -26.42
C THR A 79 8.42 -4.59 -25.92
N ASP A 80 8.39 -4.84 -24.62
CA ASP A 80 8.90 -6.08 -24.03
C ASP A 80 7.79 -7.13 -23.95
N PRO A 81 7.94 -8.32 -24.60
CA PRO A 81 6.95 -9.39 -24.51
C PRO A 81 6.65 -9.85 -23.07
N GLU A 82 7.57 -9.68 -22.13
CA GLU A 82 7.37 -10.02 -20.74
C GLU A 82 6.45 -9.02 -20.02
N HIS A 83 6.37 -7.78 -20.48
CA HIS A 83 5.44 -6.78 -19.94
C HIS A 83 3.98 -7.05 -20.28
N ASN A 84 3.70 -7.79 -21.35
CA ASN A 84 2.34 -8.22 -21.68
C ASN A 84 1.65 -9.01 -20.57
N LEU A 85 2.39 -9.47 -19.56
CA LEU A 85 1.81 -10.14 -18.38
C LEU A 85 0.97 -9.20 -17.50
N ILE A 86 1.22 -7.89 -17.57
CA ILE A 86 0.50 -6.89 -16.75
C ILE A 86 -0.22 -5.83 -17.60
N ASP A 87 0.05 -5.74 -18.90
CA ASP A 87 -0.43 -4.69 -19.81
C ASP A 87 -1.95 -4.57 -19.85
N ASP A 88 -2.69 -5.67 -19.75
CA ASP A 88 -4.14 -5.69 -19.77
C ASP A 88 -4.78 -5.10 -18.50
N ARG A 89 -3.98 -4.80 -17.48
CA ARG A 89 -4.41 -4.20 -16.21
C ARG A 89 -4.00 -2.75 -16.07
N VAL A 90 -3.05 -2.27 -16.87
CA VAL A 90 -2.59 -0.88 -16.82
C VAL A 90 -3.72 0.08 -17.17
N GLY A 91 -3.79 1.21 -16.46
CA GLY A 91 -4.84 2.21 -16.61
C GLY A 91 -6.19 1.81 -15.98
N THR A 92 -6.24 0.72 -15.22
CA THR A 92 -7.49 0.21 -14.63
C THR A 92 -7.66 0.63 -13.18
N PHE A 93 -8.84 1.14 -12.83
CA PHE A 93 -9.30 1.25 -11.45
C PHE A 93 -9.95 -0.07 -11.02
N ILE A 94 -9.47 -0.63 -9.92
CA ILE A 94 -9.97 -1.89 -9.34
C ILE A 94 -10.55 -1.57 -7.96
N ALA A 95 -11.86 -1.70 -7.84
CA ALA A 95 -12.54 -1.51 -6.56
C ALA A 95 -12.19 -2.63 -5.57
N SER A 96 -12.27 -2.30 -4.29
CA SER A 96 -12.05 -3.25 -3.20
C SER A 96 -13.06 -4.40 -3.27
N ASN A 97 -12.55 -5.60 -3.04
CA ASN A 97 -13.35 -6.82 -2.84
C ASN A 97 -13.35 -7.29 -1.36
N VAL A 98 -12.86 -6.45 -0.46
CA VAL A 98 -12.88 -6.70 0.99
C VAL A 98 -14.26 -6.36 1.55
N ALA A 99 -14.76 -7.18 2.46
CA ALA A 99 -16.05 -6.93 3.09
C ALA A 99 -16.05 -5.59 3.85
N PRO A 100 -17.10 -4.76 3.72
CA PRO A 100 -17.18 -3.45 4.38
C PRO A 100 -16.94 -3.50 5.90
N ALA A 101 -17.37 -4.59 6.54
CA ALA A 101 -17.16 -4.80 7.97
C ALA A 101 -15.68 -4.88 8.37
N VAL A 102 -14.80 -5.33 7.48
CA VAL A 102 -13.35 -5.33 7.73
C VAL A 102 -12.79 -3.90 7.71
N PHE A 103 -13.29 -3.05 6.83
CA PHE A 103 -12.92 -1.62 6.84
C PHE A 103 -13.40 -0.89 8.09
N SER A 104 -14.54 -1.30 8.67
CA SER A 104 -15.02 -0.72 9.94
C SER A 104 -14.06 -0.98 11.11
N LEU A 105 -13.18 -1.98 11.01
CA LEU A 105 -12.12 -2.20 12.00
C LEU A 105 -11.11 -1.05 12.07
N ALA A 106 -11.04 -0.21 11.06
CA ALA A 106 -10.18 0.96 11.06
C ALA A 106 -10.47 1.92 12.22
N GLU A 107 -11.73 2.07 12.63
CA GLU A 107 -12.10 2.85 13.82
C GLU A 107 -11.51 2.22 15.08
N THR A 108 -11.58 0.90 15.20
CA THR A 108 -10.98 0.14 16.31
C THR A 108 -9.46 0.28 16.33
N VAL A 109 -8.81 0.14 15.17
CA VAL A 109 -7.36 0.33 15.02
C VAL A 109 -6.97 1.75 15.42
N ASN A 110 -7.70 2.74 14.95
CA ASN A 110 -7.43 4.14 15.28
C ASN A 110 -7.58 4.42 16.79
N ALA A 111 -8.64 3.89 17.41
CA ALA A 111 -8.84 4.01 18.86
C ALA A 111 -7.69 3.37 19.64
N ARG A 112 -7.17 2.22 19.19
CA ARG A 112 -6.03 1.54 19.82
C ARG A 112 -4.72 2.30 19.64
N LEU A 113 -4.51 2.91 18.48
CA LEU A 113 -3.35 3.76 18.25
C LEU A 113 -3.37 5.03 19.11
N HIS A 114 -4.56 5.50 19.52
CA HIS A 114 -4.76 6.70 20.36
C HIS A 114 -5.10 6.39 21.83
N CYS A 115 -4.81 5.18 22.31
CA CYS A 115 -5.19 4.75 23.66
C CYS A 115 -4.27 5.26 24.79
N TYR A 116 -3.23 6.03 24.51
CA TYR A 116 -2.37 6.60 25.54
C TYR A 116 -3.10 7.70 26.34
N PRO A 117 -2.74 7.89 27.61
CA PRO A 117 -3.27 8.97 28.43
C PRO A 117 -3.10 10.33 27.73
N GLY A 118 -4.19 11.09 27.65
CA GLY A 118 -4.20 12.38 26.93
C GLY A 118 -4.49 12.28 25.44
N GLY A 119 -4.83 11.08 24.89
CA GLY A 119 -5.14 10.90 23.48
C GLY A 119 -3.91 10.90 22.56
N ALA A 120 -2.72 10.71 23.13
CA ALA A 120 -1.49 10.64 22.32
C ALA A 120 -1.52 9.42 21.39
N CYS A 121 -1.08 9.61 20.15
CA CYS A 121 -0.96 8.55 19.17
C CYS A 121 0.28 7.70 19.45
N LYS A 122 0.17 6.37 19.23
CA LYS A 122 1.32 5.45 19.30
C LYS A 122 2.26 5.62 18.12
N LEU A 123 1.77 6.15 16.99
CA LEU A 123 2.61 6.40 15.84
C LEU A 123 3.69 7.44 16.17
N VAL A 124 4.90 7.17 15.74
CA VAL A 124 6.06 8.01 16.01
C VAL A 124 6.15 9.11 14.97
N PRO A 125 6.23 10.39 15.37
CA PRO A 125 6.46 11.46 14.42
C PRO A 125 7.88 11.39 13.86
N PRO A 126 8.05 11.46 12.54
CA PRO A 126 9.38 11.62 11.97
C PRO A 126 9.99 12.97 12.39
N PRO A 127 11.31 13.09 12.42
CA PRO A 127 11.96 14.35 12.74
C PRO A 127 11.46 15.49 11.84
N ASN A 128 11.12 16.62 12.43
CA ASN A 128 10.63 17.83 11.75
C ASN A 128 9.25 17.73 11.09
N PHE A 129 8.49 16.67 11.31
CA PHE A 129 7.13 16.51 10.80
C PHE A 129 6.09 16.55 11.91
N PRO A 130 4.83 16.90 11.60
CA PRO A 130 3.76 16.90 12.59
C PRO A 130 3.47 15.49 13.10
N ALA A 131 2.74 15.39 14.20
CA ALA A 131 2.33 14.11 14.75
C ALA A 131 1.50 13.32 13.71
N PRO A 132 1.91 12.08 13.38
CA PRO A 132 1.22 11.27 12.41
C PRO A 132 -0.09 10.72 12.96
N GLN A 133 -0.95 10.29 12.06
CA GLN A 133 -2.22 9.67 12.39
C GLN A 133 -2.47 8.46 11.48
N LEU A 134 -3.39 7.59 11.88
CA LEU A 134 -3.97 6.65 10.94
C LEU A 134 -5.02 7.41 10.13
N VAL A 135 -4.80 7.56 8.85
CA VAL A 135 -5.81 8.02 7.92
C VAL A 135 -6.53 6.80 7.36
N CYS A 136 -7.76 6.62 7.78
CA CYS A 136 -8.65 5.67 7.18
C CYS A 136 -9.68 6.41 6.35
N GLU A 137 -9.51 6.40 5.07
CA GLU A 137 -10.41 7.05 4.11
C GLU A 137 -11.62 6.16 3.76
N GLY A 138 -11.99 5.27 4.66
CA GLY A 138 -13.04 4.30 4.41
C GLY A 138 -12.68 3.32 3.28
N ALA A 139 -13.66 2.63 2.75
CA ALA A 139 -13.46 1.66 1.66
C ALA A 139 -13.08 2.30 0.32
N SER A 140 -12.73 3.57 0.28
CA SER A 140 -12.94 4.31 -0.96
C SER A 140 -11.71 4.87 -1.65
N THR A 141 -10.50 4.87 -1.09
CA THR A 141 -9.52 5.71 -1.76
C THR A 141 -8.11 5.18 -1.76
N PHE A 142 -7.62 4.92 -2.97
CA PHE A 142 -6.24 4.55 -3.10
C PHE A 142 -5.76 4.41 -4.53
N THR A 143 -4.51 4.71 -4.75
CA THR A 143 -3.78 4.45 -5.99
C THR A 143 -2.58 3.55 -5.72
N ALA A 144 -2.42 2.49 -6.48
CA ALA A 144 -1.19 1.75 -6.58
C ALA A 144 -0.56 2.00 -7.94
N VAL A 145 0.71 2.30 -7.93
CA VAL A 145 1.49 2.46 -9.16
C VAL A 145 2.03 1.08 -9.56
N GLY A 146 1.81 0.69 -10.78
CA GLY A 146 2.27 -0.57 -11.35
C GLY A 146 3.78 -0.63 -11.52
N SER A 147 4.30 -0.72 -12.67
CA SER A 147 5.69 -0.98 -12.97
C SER A 147 6.58 0.26 -12.89
N VAL A 148 7.50 0.30 -11.94
CA VAL A 148 8.56 1.31 -11.95
C VAL A 148 9.92 0.63 -11.89
N ASN A 149 10.62 0.62 -13.00
CA ASN A 149 12.03 0.26 -13.06
C ASN A 149 12.84 1.56 -13.03
N VAL A 150 12.86 2.23 -11.85
CA VAL A 150 13.50 3.53 -11.71
C VAL A 150 14.95 3.36 -11.32
N THR A 151 15.83 3.79 -12.21
CA THR A 151 17.27 3.92 -11.94
C THR A 151 17.65 5.35 -11.51
N ASP A 152 16.73 6.29 -11.66
CA ASP A 152 16.92 7.70 -11.33
C ASP A 152 15.77 8.18 -10.44
N TYR A 153 16.10 8.54 -9.20
CA TYR A 153 15.12 9.04 -8.22
C TYR A 153 14.41 10.33 -8.66
N GLY A 154 15.02 11.16 -9.50
CA GLY A 154 14.39 12.36 -10.03
C GLY A 154 13.20 12.08 -10.96
N SER A 155 13.04 10.85 -11.44
CA SER A 155 11.91 10.45 -12.29
C SER A 155 10.68 10.00 -11.50
N TYR A 156 10.77 9.66 -10.21
CA TYR A 156 9.63 9.24 -9.39
C TYR A 156 8.52 10.29 -9.38
N ASP A 157 8.84 11.53 -9.04
CA ASP A 157 7.85 12.60 -8.97
C ASP A 157 7.14 12.83 -10.31
N THR A 158 7.83 12.63 -11.43
CA THR A 158 7.24 12.74 -12.78
C THR A 158 6.27 11.61 -13.05
N ILE A 159 6.65 10.38 -12.70
CA ILE A 159 5.84 9.17 -12.87
C ILE A 159 4.59 9.26 -11.98
N ASP A 160 4.75 9.65 -10.73
CA ASP A 160 3.66 9.79 -9.77
C ASP A 160 2.67 10.88 -10.20
N SER A 161 3.18 12.00 -10.71
CA SER A 161 2.35 13.06 -11.26
C SER A 161 1.54 12.61 -12.50
N GLN A 162 2.10 11.74 -13.32
CA GLN A 162 1.38 11.14 -14.44
C GLN A 162 0.33 10.14 -13.97
N ALA A 163 0.68 9.26 -13.03
CA ALA A 163 -0.25 8.30 -12.43
C ALA A 163 -1.50 8.99 -11.85
N LEU A 164 -1.32 10.12 -11.16
CA LEU A 164 -2.43 10.92 -10.63
C LEU A 164 -3.33 11.50 -11.71
N LYS A 165 -2.77 11.95 -12.83
CA LYS A 165 -3.55 12.46 -13.96
C LYS A 165 -4.40 11.36 -14.60
N GLU A 166 -3.83 10.18 -14.75
CA GLU A 166 -4.52 9.01 -15.30
C GLU A 166 -5.58 8.49 -14.32
N PHE A 167 -5.26 8.43 -13.03
CA PHE A 167 -6.22 8.12 -11.98
C PHE A 167 -7.43 9.04 -12.02
N ALA A 168 -7.22 10.36 -12.13
CA ALA A 168 -8.30 11.35 -12.17
C ALA A 168 -9.27 11.14 -13.36
N VAL A 169 -8.82 10.48 -14.43
CA VAL A 169 -9.65 10.13 -15.58
C VAL A 169 -10.36 8.78 -15.42
N ALA A 170 -9.67 7.81 -14.83
CA ALA A 170 -10.13 6.42 -14.76
C ALA A 170 -10.97 6.11 -13.51
N ALA A 171 -10.71 6.80 -12.41
CA ALA A 171 -11.41 6.55 -11.16
C ALA A 171 -12.86 7.04 -11.21
N PRO A 172 -13.82 6.31 -10.61
CA PRO A 172 -15.18 6.80 -10.46
C PRO A 172 -15.23 8.08 -9.62
N GLU A 173 -16.30 8.86 -9.81
CA GLU A 173 -16.53 10.08 -9.02
C GLU A 173 -16.54 9.78 -7.50
N GLY A 174 -15.91 10.63 -6.74
CA GLY A 174 -15.82 10.51 -5.27
C GLY A 174 -14.62 9.74 -4.74
N TYR A 175 -13.79 9.18 -5.63
CA TYR A 175 -12.53 8.56 -5.22
C TYR A 175 -11.38 9.57 -5.29
N THR A 176 -10.50 9.53 -4.30
CA THR A 176 -9.23 10.29 -4.25
C THR A 176 -8.07 9.35 -4.04
N ALA A 177 -6.92 9.67 -4.61
CA ALA A 177 -5.68 8.97 -4.31
C ALA A 177 -5.11 9.50 -2.99
N ASN A 178 -4.73 8.60 -2.07
CA ASN A 178 -4.15 8.97 -0.77
C ASN A 178 -2.76 8.37 -0.55
N SER A 179 -2.32 7.50 -1.42
CA SER A 179 -0.95 7.00 -1.47
C SER A 179 -0.56 6.58 -2.88
N ILE A 180 0.72 6.69 -3.19
CA ILE A 180 1.31 6.20 -4.44
C ILE A 180 2.53 5.36 -4.07
N GLU A 181 2.62 4.14 -4.63
CA GLU A 181 3.74 3.25 -4.36
C GLU A 181 3.84 2.16 -5.45
N THR A 182 4.84 1.28 -5.38
CA THR A 182 5.19 0.37 -6.47
C THR A 182 4.85 -1.10 -6.20
N THR A 183 4.16 -1.42 -5.12
CA THR A 183 3.99 -2.81 -4.66
C THR A 183 2.54 -3.26 -4.57
N HIS A 184 1.65 -2.45 -4.00
CA HIS A 184 0.26 -2.87 -3.75
C HIS A 184 -0.49 -3.23 -5.03
N GLY A 185 -0.28 -2.47 -6.12
CA GLY A 185 -0.88 -2.77 -7.42
C GLY A 185 -0.44 -4.11 -7.97
N VAL A 186 0.85 -4.41 -7.88
CA VAL A 186 1.40 -5.70 -8.34
C VAL A 186 0.86 -6.85 -7.49
N VAL A 187 0.78 -6.70 -6.17
CA VAL A 187 0.14 -7.70 -5.30
C VAL A 187 -1.32 -7.89 -5.73
N LYS A 188 -2.06 -6.80 -5.97
CA LYS A 188 -3.46 -6.88 -6.40
C LYS A 188 -3.66 -7.63 -7.70
N ILE A 189 -2.89 -7.34 -8.73
CA ILE A 189 -3.01 -8.04 -10.03
C ILE A 189 -2.51 -9.48 -9.98
N SER A 190 -1.74 -9.83 -8.95
CA SER A 190 -1.25 -11.20 -8.72
C SER A 190 -2.28 -12.09 -8.02
N THR A 191 -3.38 -11.53 -7.52
CA THR A 191 -4.47 -12.30 -6.88
C THR A 191 -5.41 -12.88 -7.91
N SER A 192 -6.03 -14.03 -7.59
CA SER A 192 -7.06 -14.67 -8.40
C SER A 192 -8.49 -14.32 -7.94
N GLY A 193 -8.62 -13.36 -7.02
CA GLY A 193 -9.90 -12.95 -6.43
C GLY A 193 -9.84 -12.84 -4.91
N GLU A 194 -8.72 -13.17 -4.29
CA GLU A 194 -8.52 -13.05 -2.86
C GLU A 194 -8.74 -11.60 -2.42
N PRO A 195 -9.42 -11.37 -1.27
CA PRO A 195 -9.55 -10.05 -0.68
C PRO A 195 -8.18 -9.48 -0.31
N ILE A 196 -7.96 -8.22 -0.64
CA ILE A 196 -6.70 -7.54 -0.32
C ILE A 196 -6.94 -6.16 0.28
N LEU A 197 -6.28 -5.91 1.41
CA LEU A 197 -6.06 -4.60 2.00
C LEU A 197 -4.62 -4.14 1.77
N PHE A 198 -4.39 -2.86 1.87
CA PHE A 198 -3.03 -2.34 1.95
C PHE A 198 -2.86 -1.38 3.14
N LEU A 199 -1.63 -1.28 3.60
CA LEU A 199 -1.15 -0.26 4.52
C LEU A 199 0.00 0.48 3.85
N SER A 200 -0.18 1.79 3.67
CA SER A 200 0.82 2.69 3.10
C SER A 200 1.33 3.65 4.16
N PRO A 201 2.41 3.33 4.87
CA PRO A 201 3.10 4.30 5.69
C PRO A 201 3.80 5.35 4.80
N ILE A 202 3.42 6.62 4.98
CA ILE A 202 3.87 7.73 4.13
C ILE A 202 5.28 8.15 4.50
N THR A 203 6.17 8.14 3.51
CA THR A 203 7.57 8.57 3.66
C THR A 203 7.82 9.98 3.15
N ASP A 204 7.13 10.38 2.10
CA ASP A 204 7.40 11.62 1.37
C ASP A 204 6.13 12.20 0.75
N ARG A 205 6.26 13.39 0.24
CA ARG A 205 5.21 14.10 -0.52
C ARG A 205 5.59 14.15 -1.99
N LEU A 206 4.60 14.18 -2.84
CA LEU A 206 4.78 14.39 -4.27
C LEU A 206 5.69 15.63 -4.53
N ASN A 207 6.65 15.50 -5.41
CA ASN A 207 7.67 16.50 -5.74
C ASN A 207 8.66 16.85 -4.62
N HIS A 208 8.69 16.11 -3.52
CA HIS A 208 9.59 16.32 -2.39
C HIS A 208 10.42 15.08 -2.02
N PHE A 209 10.52 14.10 -2.90
CA PHE A 209 11.22 12.85 -2.64
C PHE A 209 12.64 13.07 -2.06
N ASN A 210 13.45 13.87 -2.74
CA ASN A 210 14.84 14.13 -2.29
C ASN A 210 14.96 14.94 -1.00
N GLU A 211 13.91 15.67 -0.62
CA GLU A 211 13.89 16.48 0.59
C GLU A 211 13.37 15.68 1.78
N ASP A 212 12.36 14.87 1.56
CA ASP A 212 11.62 14.17 2.59
C ASP A 212 12.24 12.79 2.91
N VAL A 213 12.75 12.08 1.90
CA VAL A 213 13.26 10.71 2.08
C VAL A 213 14.67 10.70 2.65
N THR A 214 14.77 10.26 3.89
CA THR A 214 16.03 9.94 4.57
C THR A 214 15.91 8.55 5.18
N ASP A 215 17.05 7.94 5.54
CA ASP A 215 17.04 6.63 6.21
C ASP A 215 16.18 6.66 7.48
N THR A 216 16.27 7.75 8.26
CA THR A 216 15.47 7.92 9.49
C THR A 216 13.99 8.04 9.16
N GLN A 217 13.62 8.81 8.15
CA GLN A 217 12.24 8.99 7.70
C GLN A 217 11.64 7.67 7.25
N ASN A 218 12.34 6.94 6.38
CA ASN A 218 11.90 5.64 5.91
C ASN A 218 11.71 4.65 7.07
N TYR A 219 12.67 4.60 7.99
CA TYR A 219 12.59 3.73 9.16
C TYR A 219 11.36 4.05 10.03
N VAL A 220 11.14 5.33 10.35
CA VAL A 220 9.99 5.74 11.18
C VAL A 220 8.67 5.43 10.48
N SER A 221 8.56 5.70 9.20
CA SER A 221 7.35 5.40 8.43
C SER A 221 7.09 3.90 8.37
N ALA A 222 8.09 3.09 8.07
CA ALA A 222 7.96 1.63 8.08
C ALA A 222 7.60 1.08 9.47
N PHE A 223 8.19 1.64 10.55
CA PHE A 223 7.86 1.28 11.92
C PHE A 223 6.39 1.60 12.26
N ASN A 224 5.88 2.76 11.83
CA ASN A 224 4.48 3.14 12.00
C ASN A 224 3.54 2.19 11.22
N GLY A 225 3.93 1.78 10.01
CA GLY A 225 3.22 0.75 9.26
C GLY A 225 3.12 -0.57 10.02
N GLY A 226 4.21 -0.99 10.67
CA GLY A 226 4.25 -2.17 11.53
C GLY A 226 3.34 -2.05 12.75
N LEU A 227 3.29 -0.89 13.41
CA LEU A 227 2.37 -0.63 14.53
C LEU A 227 0.91 -0.74 14.08
N ALA A 228 0.55 -0.08 12.97
CA ALA A 228 -0.80 -0.13 12.42
C ALA A 228 -1.20 -1.56 12.00
N LEU A 229 -0.28 -2.31 11.38
CA LEU A 229 -0.49 -3.72 11.04
C LEU A 229 -0.76 -4.56 12.29
N GLY A 230 0.03 -4.40 13.35
CA GLY A 230 -0.15 -5.13 14.60
C GLY A 230 -1.54 -4.89 15.21
N GLU A 231 -2.00 -3.64 15.27
CA GLU A 231 -3.33 -3.32 15.78
C GLU A 231 -4.45 -3.83 14.85
N LEU A 232 -4.24 -3.82 13.53
CA LEU A 232 -5.19 -4.38 12.57
C LEU A 232 -5.32 -5.90 12.73
N LEU A 233 -4.22 -6.62 12.88
CA LEU A 233 -4.24 -8.07 13.11
C LEU A 233 -4.95 -8.43 14.43
N CYS A 234 -4.74 -7.66 15.50
CA CYS A 234 -5.47 -7.82 16.74
C CYS A 234 -6.98 -7.60 16.55
N ALA A 235 -7.37 -6.55 15.83
CA ALA A 235 -8.78 -6.27 15.53
C ALA A 235 -9.43 -7.36 14.67
N LEU A 236 -8.71 -7.89 13.68
CA LEU A 236 -9.16 -9.01 12.84
C LEU A 236 -9.36 -10.30 13.65
N ALA A 237 -8.45 -10.60 14.58
CA ALA A 237 -8.56 -11.78 15.44
C ALA A 237 -9.82 -11.71 16.32
N GLU A 238 -10.11 -10.57 16.91
CA GLU A 238 -11.32 -10.37 17.72
C GLU A 238 -12.60 -10.45 16.87
N TYR A 239 -12.59 -9.81 15.69
CA TYR A 239 -13.71 -9.84 14.74
C TYR A 239 -14.03 -11.27 14.27
N GLY A 240 -13.01 -12.10 14.00
CA GLY A 240 -13.19 -13.52 13.67
C GLY A 240 -13.82 -14.33 14.80
N GLY A 241 -13.40 -14.05 16.04
CA GLY A 241 -13.97 -14.69 17.24
C GLY A 241 -15.44 -14.35 17.49
N GLU A 242 -15.86 -13.12 17.22
CA GLU A 242 -17.26 -12.68 17.41
C GLU A 242 -18.24 -13.30 16.39
N ARG A 243 -17.77 -13.70 15.21
CA ARG A 243 -18.64 -14.30 14.17
C ARG A 243 -18.93 -15.77 14.35
N GLN A 244 -18.24 -16.45 15.28
CA GLN A 244 -18.49 -17.87 15.59
C GLN A 244 -19.48 -18.08 16.75
N ILE A 245 -20.05 -16.99 17.29
CA ILE A 245 -21.12 -17.00 18.27
C ILE A 245 -22.45 -16.70 17.57
#